data_b8ef977c96dbbfd7d97421c58251ac23
#
_entry.id   b8ef977c96dbbfd7d97421c58251ac23
#
_cell.length_a   1.000
_cell.length_b   1.000
_cell.length_c   1.000
_cell.angle_alpha   90.00
_cell.angle_beta   90.00
_cell.angle_gamma   90.00
#
_symmetry.space_group_name_H-M   'P 1'
#
loop_
_entity.id
_entity.type
_entity.pdbx_description
1 polymer ?
#
loop_
_entity_poly.entity_id
_entity_poly.type
_entity_poly.pdbx_seq_one_letter_code
_entity_poly.pdbx_strand_id
1 'polypeptide(L)'
;MVRKSAPASAPAPREAAPGRPIVSSAHLVSTRSVEMSEFEFGLIVAGNAFHRWVMHCMSAAGLKDLTPLDVLVLHHVTHRARDKRLADICFIMNVEDTHLINYSLKKLQNMGVVVSSKNGKEVTYAATEEGQSYVARYREVREQCLIGALKADDSLNRDIGELARLLRMLSGVYDQAARAAASLAFS
;
A
#
# COMPACT_ATOMS: atom_id res chain seq x y z
N MET A 1 -43.36 17.84 56.97
CA MET A 1 -42.29 16.94 56.54
C MET A 1 -42.42 16.73 55.04
N VAL A 2 -41.61 17.40 54.22
CA VAL A 2 -41.62 17.30 52.72
C VAL A 2 -40.49 16.38 52.33
N ARG A 3 -40.81 15.24 51.73
CA ARG A 3 -39.83 14.31 51.20
C ARG A 3 -39.29 14.87 49.88
N LYS A 4 -38.00 15.21 49.85
CA LYS A 4 -37.26 15.48 48.62
C LYS A 4 -37.00 14.17 47.88
N SER A 5 -37.60 14.04 46.70
CA SER A 5 -37.26 12.98 45.72
C SER A 5 -35.89 13.29 45.09
N ALA A 6 -35.03 12.28 45.09
CA ALA A 6 -33.72 12.33 44.41
C ALA A 6 -33.89 12.37 42.88
N PRO A 7 -33.00 13.04 42.12
CA PRO A 7 -33.08 13.06 40.68
C PRO A 7 -32.67 11.68 40.12
N ALA A 8 -33.46 11.21 39.13
CA ALA A 8 -33.19 10.00 38.41
C ALA A 8 -31.85 10.12 37.64
N SER A 9 -31.00 9.10 37.78
CA SER A 9 -29.74 8.99 37.05
C SER A 9 -30.00 8.93 35.55
N ALA A 10 -29.23 9.71 34.77
CA ALA A 10 -29.26 9.68 33.33
C ALA A 10 -28.90 8.27 32.82
N PRO A 11 -29.54 7.77 31.74
CA PRO A 11 -29.20 6.48 31.18
C PRO A 11 -27.78 6.52 30.59
N ALA A 12 -27.01 5.45 30.86
CA ALA A 12 -25.68 5.25 30.30
C ALA A 12 -25.71 5.31 28.76
N PRO A 13 -24.64 5.80 28.10
CA PRO A 13 -24.57 5.81 26.66
C PRO A 13 -24.76 4.39 26.15
N ARG A 14 -25.73 4.18 25.24
CA ARG A 14 -25.89 2.93 24.52
C ARG A 14 -24.64 2.76 23.67
N GLU A 15 -23.85 1.72 23.98
CA GLU A 15 -22.85 1.22 23.02
C GLU A 15 -23.54 0.99 21.68
N ALA A 16 -23.03 1.64 20.63
CA ALA A 16 -23.49 1.41 19.28
C ALA A 16 -23.29 -0.07 18.99
N ALA A 17 -24.36 -0.78 18.66
CA ALA A 17 -24.27 -2.17 18.21
C ALA A 17 -23.27 -2.22 17.05
N PRO A 18 -22.31 -3.17 17.03
CA PRO A 18 -21.37 -3.31 15.94
C PRO A 18 -22.18 -3.45 14.65
N GLY A 19 -21.93 -2.56 13.67
CA GLY A 19 -22.56 -2.61 12.37
C GLY A 19 -22.34 -4.00 11.77
N ARG A 20 -23.31 -4.52 11.00
CA ARG A 20 -23.12 -5.81 10.30
C ARG A 20 -21.85 -5.72 9.44
N PRO A 21 -20.90 -6.66 9.57
CA PRO A 21 -19.68 -6.66 8.79
C PRO A 21 -20.02 -6.71 7.28
N ILE A 22 -19.42 -5.79 6.52
CA ILE A 22 -19.57 -5.74 5.04
C ILE A 22 -18.52 -6.68 4.44
N VAL A 23 -18.63 -7.97 4.73
CA VAL A 23 -17.70 -8.96 4.16
C VAL A 23 -18.39 -9.66 2.99
N SER A 24 -17.78 -9.60 1.80
CA SER A 24 -18.31 -10.26 0.60
C SER A 24 -18.26 -11.79 0.68
N SER A 25 -17.52 -12.35 1.64
CA SER A 25 -17.25 -13.79 1.77
C SER A 25 -17.63 -14.28 3.17
N ALA A 26 -18.93 -14.39 3.44
CA ALA A 26 -19.44 -14.80 4.75
C ALA A 26 -18.86 -16.15 5.25
N HIS A 27 -18.47 -17.06 4.33
CA HIS A 27 -17.85 -18.35 4.65
C HIS A 27 -16.39 -18.25 5.14
N LEU A 28 -15.73 -17.12 4.94
CA LEU A 28 -14.35 -16.86 5.39
C LEU A 28 -14.29 -16.04 6.69
N VAL A 29 -15.44 -15.59 7.20
CA VAL A 29 -15.46 -14.78 8.42
C VAL A 29 -15.00 -15.62 9.61
N SER A 30 -13.90 -15.20 10.23
CA SER A 30 -13.39 -15.82 11.45
C SER A 30 -14.30 -15.48 12.63
N THR A 31 -14.69 -16.48 13.41
CA THR A 31 -15.39 -16.26 14.68
C THR A 31 -14.48 -15.67 15.77
N ARG A 32 -13.16 -15.73 15.59
CA ARG A 32 -12.15 -15.19 16.52
C ARG A 32 -11.81 -13.72 16.23
N SER A 33 -11.95 -13.29 14.97
CA SER A 33 -11.65 -11.92 14.56
C SER A 33 -12.43 -11.60 13.28
N VAL A 34 -13.62 -11.07 13.47
CA VAL A 34 -14.46 -10.55 12.37
C VAL A 34 -13.76 -9.34 11.73
N GLU A 35 -13.11 -8.53 12.55
CA GLU A 35 -12.37 -7.31 12.16
C GLU A 35 -11.23 -7.62 11.18
N MET A 36 -10.58 -8.77 11.33
CA MET A 36 -9.53 -9.21 10.40
C MET A 36 -10.09 -9.49 9.01
N SER A 37 -11.26 -10.14 8.94
CA SER A 37 -11.93 -10.41 7.67
C SER A 37 -12.41 -9.13 6.98
N GLU A 38 -12.91 -8.16 7.74
CA GLU A 38 -13.26 -6.83 7.22
C GLU A 38 -12.04 -6.07 6.72
N PHE A 39 -10.94 -6.13 7.47
CA PHE A 39 -9.68 -5.53 7.07
C PHE A 39 -9.16 -6.12 5.75
N GLU A 40 -9.15 -7.44 5.61
CA GLU A 40 -8.71 -8.12 4.37
C GLU A 40 -9.56 -7.73 3.17
N PHE A 41 -10.89 -7.65 3.33
CA PHE A 41 -11.75 -7.15 2.27
C PHE A 41 -11.44 -5.69 1.92
N GLY A 42 -11.28 -4.85 2.94
CA GLY A 42 -10.86 -3.46 2.77
C GLY A 42 -9.52 -3.32 2.04
N LEU A 43 -8.55 -4.18 2.36
CA LEU A 43 -7.23 -4.22 1.73
C LEU A 43 -7.33 -4.58 0.24
N ILE A 44 -8.19 -5.55 -0.13
CA ILE A 44 -8.42 -5.91 -1.54
C ILE A 44 -9.01 -4.72 -2.30
N VAL A 45 -10.06 -4.10 -1.76
CA VAL A 45 -10.75 -2.99 -2.42
C VAL A 45 -9.83 -1.77 -2.54
N ALA A 46 -9.14 -1.41 -1.45
CA ALA A 46 -8.21 -0.29 -1.41
C ALA A 46 -6.99 -0.54 -2.31
N GLY A 47 -6.46 -1.76 -2.33
CA GLY A 47 -5.34 -2.15 -3.19
C GLY A 47 -5.66 -1.99 -4.67
N ASN A 48 -6.85 -2.46 -5.10
CA ASN A 48 -7.30 -2.30 -6.48
C ASN A 48 -7.51 -0.81 -6.86
N ALA A 49 -8.06 -0.01 -5.94
CA ALA A 49 -8.21 1.42 -6.15
C ALA A 49 -6.85 2.13 -6.24
N PHE A 50 -5.91 1.79 -5.36
CA PHE A 50 -4.55 2.31 -5.37
C PHE A 50 -3.81 1.95 -6.66
N HIS A 51 -3.92 0.71 -7.15
CA HIS A 51 -3.32 0.29 -8.42
C HIS A 51 -3.85 1.09 -9.61
N ARG A 52 -5.18 1.31 -9.68
CA ARG A 52 -5.76 2.19 -10.71
C ARG A 52 -5.24 3.62 -10.59
N TRP A 53 -5.18 4.14 -9.36
CA TRP A 53 -4.69 5.48 -9.09
C TRP A 53 -3.26 5.68 -9.57
N VAL A 54 -2.31 4.82 -9.21
CA VAL A 54 -0.90 4.99 -9.59
C VAL A 54 -0.70 4.98 -11.12
N MET A 55 -1.46 4.13 -11.84
CA MET A 55 -1.41 4.10 -13.31
C MET A 55 -1.95 5.40 -13.93
N HIS A 56 -3.12 5.87 -13.47
CA HIS A 56 -3.70 7.12 -13.99
C HIS A 56 -2.83 8.33 -13.65
N CYS A 57 -2.28 8.38 -12.45
CA CYS A 57 -1.38 9.45 -12.02
C CYS A 57 -0.11 9.49 -12.88
N MET A 58 0.52 8.35 -13.15
CA MET A 58 1.70 8.29 -14.01
C MET A 58 1.37 8.61 -15.47
N SER A 59 0.21 8.16 -15.96
CA SER A 59 -0.27 8.51 -17.30
C SER A 59 -0.52 10.03 -17.43
N ALA A 60 -1.08 10.67 -16.41
CA ALA A 60 -1.24 12.13 -16.36
C ALA A 60 0.10 12.86 -16.28
N ALA A 61 1.11 12.25 -15.65
CA ALA A 61 2.48 12.75 -15.65
C ALA A 61 3.19 12.61 -17.02
N GLY A 62 2.57 11.93 -17.98
CA GLY A 62 3.04 11.81 -19.37
C GLY A 62 3.67 10.45 -19.71
N LEU A 63 3.80 9.52 -18.77
CA LEU A 63 4.35 8.19 -19.02
C LEU A 63 3.23 7.15 -18.98
N LYS A 64 2.94 6.57 -20.15
CA LYS A 64 1.83 5.63 -20.38
C LYS A 64 2.30 4.17 -20.47
N ASP A 65 1.34 3.26 -20.58
CA ASP A 65 1.57 1.82 -20.83
C ASP A 65 2.37 1.10 -19.75
N LEU A 66 2.28 1.61 -18.51
CA LEU A 66 2.87 1.00 -17.32
C LEU A 66 1.84 0.20 -16.52
N THR A 67 2.28 -0.91 -15.94
CA THR A 67 1.55 -1.62 -14.89
C THR A 67 1.76 -0.91 -13.55
N PRO A 68 0.92 -1.19 -12.51
CA PRO A 68 1.17 -0.66 -11.17
C PRO A 68 2.58 -0.99 -10.67
N LEU A 69 3.05 -2.21 -10.93
CA LEU A 69 4.39 -2.66 -10.54
C LEU A 69 5.49 -1.83 -11.21
N ASP A 70 5.37 -1.55 -12.51
CA ASP A 70 6.34 -0.73 -13.23
C ASP A 70 6.46 0.68 -12.62
N VAL A 71 5.32 1.30 -12.29
CA VAL A 71 5.29 2.62 -11.64
C VAL A 71 5.98 2.57 -10.28
N LEU A 72 5.68 1.57 -9.46
CA LEU A 72 6.27 1.42 -8.12
C LEU A 72 7.77 1.13 -8.19
N VAL A 73 8.22 0.31 -9.16
CA VAL A 73 9.64 0.06 -9.42
C VAL A 73 10.35 1.35 -9.82
N LEU A 74 9.76 2.15 -10.73
CA LEU A 74 10.35 3.44 -11.13
C LEU A 74 10.49 4.40 -9.94
N HIS A 75 9.45 4.52 -9.10
CA HIS A 75 9.52 5.31 -7.87
C HIS A 75 10.63 4.85 -6.95
N HIS A 76 10.78 3.53 -6.79
CA HIS A 76 11.78 2.96 -5.90
C HIS A 76 13.21 3.22 -6.41
N VAL A 77 13.44 3.03 -7.72
CA VAL A 77 14.73 3.29 -8.35
C VAL A 77 15.10 4.79 -8.26
N THR A 78 14.12 5.69 -8.36
CA THR A 78 14.34 7.14 -8.23
C THR A 78 14.62 7.58 -6.77
N HIS A 79 14.18 6.78 -5.78
CA HIS A 79 14.27 7.18 -4.38
C HIS A 79 15.71 7.35 -3.89
N ARG A 80 16.02 8.52 -3.29
CA ARG A 80 17.32 8.90 -2.71
C ARG A 80 18.49 9.00 -3.70
N ALA A 81 18.23 9.14 -4.99
CA ALA A 81 19.27 9.31 -6.03
C ALA A 81 20.49 8.37 -5.85
N ARG A 82 20.23 7.13 -5.42
CA ARG A 82 21.25 6.10 -5.20
C ARG A 82 20.90 4.87 -6.04
N ASP A 83 21.89 4.33 -6.72
CA ASP A 83 21.77 3.09 -7.48
C ASP A 83 21.24 1.95 -6.61
N LYS A 84 20.35 1.15 -7.15
CA LYS A 84 19.69 0.03 -6.46
C LYS A 84 20.05 -1.28 -7.11
N ARG A 85 20.33 -2.30 -6.31
CA ARG A 85 20.45 -3.68 -6.79
C ARG A 85 19.05 -4.31 -6.89
N LEU A 86 18.92 -5.29 -7.78
CA LEU A 86 17.67 -6.05 -7.93
C LEU A 86 17.17 -6.59 -6.56
N ALA A 87 18.07 -7.17 -5.78
CA ALA A 87 17.73 -7.71 -4.46
C ALA A 87 17.20 -6.63 -3.48
N ASP A 88 17.79 -5.43 -3.52
CA ASP A 88 17.34 -4.32 -2.66
C ASP A 88 15.92 -3.86 -3.04
N ILE A 89 15.61 -3.84 -4.35
CA ILE A 89 14.28 -3.50 -4.85
C ILE A 89 13.26 -4.55 -4.41
N CYS A 90 13.54 -5.83 -4.62
CA CYS A 90 12.68 -6.93 -4.22
C CYS A 90 12.41 -6.90 -2.71
N PHE A 91 13.47 -6.75 -1.91
CA PHE A 91 13.36 -6.70 -0.44
C PHE A 91 12.46 -5.57 0.06
N ILE A 92 12.66 -4.35 -0.43
CA ILE A 92 11.89 -3.20 0.05
C ILE A 92 10.43 -3.24 -0.43
N MET A 93 10.20 -3.78 -1.64
CA MET A 93 8.85 -3.92 -2.19
C MET A 93 8.13 -5.16 -1.70
N ASN A 94 8.79 -6.00 -0.87
CA ASN A 94 8.28 -7.28 -0.39
C ASN A 94 7.80 -8.19 -1.54
N VAL A 95 8.62 -8.30 -2.60
CA VAL A 95 8.34 -9.14 -3.78
C VAL A 95 9.32 -10.31 -3.79
N GLU A 96 8.81 -11.52 -3.62
CA GLU A 96 9.64 -12.74 -3.62
C GLU A 96 10.07 -13.14 -5.05
N ASP A 97 9.18 -13.01 -6.02
CA ASP A 97 9.49 -13.34 -7.42
C ASP A 97 10.33 -12.24 -8.08
N THR A 98 11.64 -12.46 -8.09
CA THR A 98 12.61 -11.54 -8.71
C THR A 98 12.41 -11.36 -10.23
N HIS A 99 11.75 -12.32 -10.90
CA HIS A 99 11.47 -12.22 -12.34
C HIS A 99 10.51 -11.09 -12.66
N LEU A 100 9.53 -10.83 -11.78
CA LEU A 100 8.57 -9.73 -11.94
C LEU A 100 9.29 -8.37 -11.94
N ILE A 101 10.17 -8.16 -10.95
CA ILE A 101 10.96 -6.92 -10.85
C ILE A 101 11.92 -6.79 -12.04
N ASN A 102 12.58 -7.87 -12.42
CA ASN A 102 13.50 -7.86 -13.54
C ASN A 102 12.79 -7.54 -14.87
N TYR A 103 11.57 -8.07 -15.07
CA TYR A 103 10.75 -7.74 -16.23
C TYR A 103 10.38 -6.25 -16.26
N SER A 104 9.91 -5.70 -15.12
CA SER A 104 9.64 -4.27 -14.97
C SER A 104 10.86 -3.41 -15.27
N LEU A 105 12.01 -3.74 -14.70
CA LEU A 105 13.27 -3.02 -14.95
C LEU A 105 13.66 -3.02 -16.42
N LYS A 106 13.58 -4.17 -17.11
CA LYS A 106 13.83 -4.27 -18.55
C LYS A 106 12.89 -3.40 -19.36
N LYS A 107 11.59 -3.41 -19.02
CA LYS A 107 10.60 -2.56 -19.68
C LYS A 107 10.93 -1.08 -19.50
N LEU A 108 11.23 -0.66 -18.27
CA LEU A 108 11.59 0.73 -17.97
C LEU A 108 12.89 1.16 -18.63
N GLN A 109 13.85 0.25 -18.78
CA GLN A 109 15.07 0.49 -19.58
C GLN A 109 14.76 0.68 -21.06
N ASN A 110 13.91 -0.15 -21.63
CA ASN A 110 13.49 -0.03 -23.05
C ASN A 110 12.74 1.28 -23.30
N MET A 111 12.07 1.82 -22.28
CA MET A 111 11.39 3.13 -22.31
C MET A 111 12.35 4.30 -22.05
N GLY A 112 13.63 4.05 -21.77
CA GLY A 112 14.64 5.08 -21.55
C GLY A 112 14.57 5.78 -20.18
N VAL A 113 13.69 5.32 -19.26
CA VAL A 113 13.49 5.97 -17.96
C VAL A 113 14.32 5.37 -16.81
N VAL A 114 14.95 4.22 -17.05
CA VAL A 114 15.89 3.55 -16.16
C VAL A 114 17.13 3.14 -16.92
N VAL A 115 18.30 3.23 -16.30
CA VAL A 115 19.57 2.70 -16.81
C VAL A 115 20.13 1.67 -15.84
N SER A 116 20.92 0.73 -16.35
CA SER A 116 21.72 -0.15 -15.49
C SER A 116 23.21 0.13 -15.68
N SER A 117 23.94 -0.01 -14.58
CA SER A 117 25.40 0.03 -14.54
C SER A 117 25.92 -1.31 -14.04
N LYS A 118 27.03 -1.78 -14.62
CA LYS A 118 27.67 -3.02 -14.19
C LYS A 118 29.05 -2.74 -13.64
N ASN A 119 29.27 -3.10 -12.41
CA ASN A 119 30.58 -3.02 -11.75
C ASN A 119 31.01 -4.43 -11.29
N GLY A 120 31.92 -5.03 -12.03
CA GLY A 120 32.32 -6.44 -11.85
C GLY A 120 31.14 -7.40 -12.06
N LYS A 121 30.72 -8.09 -10.99
CA LYS A 121 29.56 -9.01 -10.99
C LYS A 121 28.26 -8.34 -10.58
N GLU A 122 28.31 -7.11 -10.06
CA GLU A 122 27.15 -6.40 -9.54
C GLU A 122 26.51 -5.56 -10.65
N VAL A 123 25.18 -5.64 -10.73
CA VAL A 123 24.35 -4.80 -11.61
C VAL A 123 23.49 -3.91 -10.71
N THR A 124 23.56 -2.62 -10.96
CA THR A 124 22.74 -1.61 -10.30
C THR A 124 21.86 -0.86 -11.29
N TYR A 125 20.78 -0.29 -10.80
CA TYR A 125 19.78 0.43 -11.57
C TYR A 125 19.59 1.83 -11.01
N ALA A 126 19.46 2.80 -11.91
CA ALA A 126 19.21 4.20 -11.59
C ALA A 126 18.16 4.78 -12.56
N ALA A 127 17.40 5.76 -12.10
CA ALA A 127 16.52 6.51 -12.98
C ALA A 127 17.33 7.49 -13.82
N THR A 128 16.99 7.59 -15.11
CA THR A 128 17.52 8.64 -15.99
C THR A 128 16.97 10.01 -15.58
N GLU A 129 17.52 11.10 -16.14
CA GLU A 129 16.95 12.45 -15.96
C GLU A 129 15.48 12.49 -16.42
N GLU A 130 15.17 11.81 -17.53
CA GLU A 130 13.80 11.69 -18.01
C GLU A 130 12.91 10.93 -17.04
N GLY A 131 13.37 9.78 -16.51
CA GLY A 131 12.67 9.02 -15.47
C GLY A 131 12.41 9.86 -14.21
N GLN A 132 13.41 10.62 -13.76
CA GLN A 132 13.26 11.55 -12.63
C GLN A 132 12.23 12.65 -12.91
N SER A 133 12.22 13.18 -14.13
CA SER A 133 11.23 14.18 -14.57
C SER A 133 9.80 13.65 -14.52
N TYR A 134 9.56 12.40 -14.97
CA TYR A 134 8.24 11.77 -14.86
C TYR A 134 7.80 11.58 -13.40
N VAL A 135 8.71 11.17 -12.53
CA VAL A 135 8.42 11.02 -11.09
C VAL A 135 8.13 12.38 -10.43
N ALA A 136 8.83 13.43 -10.84
CA ALA A 136 8.53 14.80 -10.35
C ALA A 136 7.13 15.25 -10.77
N ARG A 137 6.74 15.08 -12.04
CA ARG A 137 5.38 15.38 -12.52
C ARG A 137 4.32 14.51 -11.85
N TYR A 138 4.60 13.22 -11.61
CA TYR A 138 3.71 12.36 -10.84
C TYR A 138 3.44 12.94 -9.45
N ARG A 139 4.48 13.45 -8.77
CA ARG A 139 4.32 14.10 -7.47
C ARG A 139 3.39 15.32 -7.55
N GLU A 140 3.53 16.17 -8.57
CA GLU A 140 2.65 17.32 -8.77
C GLU A 140 1.18 16.91 -8.97
N VAL A 141 0.93 15.92 -9.85
CA VAL A 141 -0.41 15.34 -10.06
C VAL A 141 -0.96 14.78 -8.74
N ARG A 142 -0.11 14.08 -7.95
CA ARG A 142 -0.50 13.53 -6.66
C ARG A 142 -0.90 14.63 -5.67
N GLU A 143 -0.11 15.70 -5.56
CA GLU A 143 -0.45 16.83 -4.68
C GLU A 143 -1.78 17.47 -5.09
N GLN A 144 -1.98 17.68 -6.37
CA GLN A 144 -3.20 18.33 -6.88
C GLN A 144 -4.44 17.44 -6.74
N CYS A 145 -4.38 16.19 -7.20
CA CYS A 145 -5.56 15.33 -7.35
C CYS A 145 -5.88 14.50 -6.10
N LEU A 146 -4.87 14.11 -5.30
CA LEU A 146 -5.08 13.25 -4.14
C LEU A 146 -4.97 14.04 -2.84
N ILE A 147 -3.83 14.68 -2.60
CA ILE A 147 -3.59 15.35 -1.31
C ILE A 147 -4.51 16.55 -1.15
N GLY A 148 -4.64 17.38 -2.21
CA GLY A 148 -5.56 18.52 -2.20
C GLY A 148 -7.03 18.13 -2.04
N ALA A 149 -7.46 16.99 -2.62
CA ALA A 149 -8.82 16.48 -2.50
C ALA A 149 -9.11 15.87 -1.12
N LEU A 150 -8.10 15.27 -0.48
CA LEU A 150 -8.27 14.61 0.81
C LEU A 150 -8.66 15.58 1.93
N LYS A 151 -8.22 16.86 1.85
CA LYS A 151 -8.47 17.91 2.85
C LYS A 151 -8.24 17.41 4.29
N ALA A 152 -7.20 16.60 4.46
CA ALA A 152 -6.90 15.96 5.72
C ALA A 152 -6.55 16.99 6.79
N ASP A 153 -7.27 16.95 7.91
CA ASP A 153 -6.90 17.65 9.13
C ASP A 153 -5.86 16.85 9.93
N ASP A 154 -5.44 17.37 11.06
CA ASP A 154 -4.45 16.73 11.94
C ASP A 154 -4.95 15.38 12.51
N SER A 155 -6.27 15.20 12.67
CA SER A 155 -6.86 13.94 13.13
C SER A 155 -6.75 12.88 12.06
N LEU A 156 -7.23 13.16 10.85
CA LEU A 156 -7.17 12.24 9.73
C LEU A 156 -5.71 11.88 9.36
N ASN A 157 -4.80 12.86 9.44
CA ASN A 157 -3.37 12.60 9.20
C ASN A 157 -2.77 11.63 10.23
N ARG A 158 -3.15 11.72 11.51
CA ARG A 158 -2.74 10.76 12.54
C ARG A 158 -3.31 9.37 12.27
N ASP A 159 -4.58 9.28 11.93
CA ASP A 159 -5.25 8.00 11.63
C ASP A 159 -4.61 7.31 10.42
N ILE A 160 -4.29 8.07 9.38
CA ILE A 160 -3.55 7.57 8.20
C ILE A 160 -2.15 7.09 8.61
N GLY A 161 -1.46 7.82 9.47
CA GLY A 161 -0.14 7.43 9.99
C GLY A 161 -0.19 6.14 10.81
N GLU A 162 -1.20 5.98 11.66
CA GLU A 162 -1.43 4.77 12.45
C GLU A 162 -1.79 3.58 11.55
N LEU A 163 -2.68 3.77 10.58
CA LEU A 163 -2.99 2.75 9.58
C LEU A 163 -1.75 2.31 8.81
N ALA A 164 -0.89 3.24 8.40
CA ALA A 164 0.36 2.92 7.72
C ALA A 164 1.31 2.09 8.60
N ARG A 165 1.34 2.35 9.93
CA ARG A 165 2.11 1.55 10.89
C ARG A 165 1.54 0.12 11.01
N LEU A 166 0.22 -0.01 11.13
CA LEU A 166 -0.47 -1.29 11.21
C LEU A 166 -0.29 -2.12 9.95
N LEU A 167 -0.39 -1.53 8.76
CA LEU A 167 -0.15 -2.22 7.49
C LEU A 167 1.27 -2.80 7.41
N ARG A 168 2.29 -2.06 7.85
CA ARG A 168 3.68 -2.58 7.89
C ARG A 168 3.85 -3.74 8.89
N MET A 169 3.18 -3.68 10.03
CA MET A 169 3.19 -4.77 11.02
C MET A 169 2.50 -6.02 10.44
N LEU A 170 1.32 -5.86 9.85
CA LEU A 170 0.54 -6.96 9.28
C LEU A 170 1.24 -7.61 8.09
N SER A 171 2.02 -6.86 7.30
CA SER A 171 2.85 -7.44 6.23
C SER A 171 3.75 -8.55 6.78
N GLY A 172 4.44 -8.32 7.90
CA GLY A 172 5.26 -9.36 8.55
C GLY A 172 4.45 -10.55 9.08
N VAL A 173 3.22 -10.30 9.57
CA VAL A 173 2.31 -11.38 10.01
C VAL A 173 1.88 -12.25 8.82
N TYR A 174 1.54 -11.63 7.68
CA TYR A 174 1.18 -12.36 6.46
C TYR A 174 2.35 -13.18 5.91
N ASP A 175 3.57 -12.64 5.90
CA ASP A 175 4.76 -13.36 5.47
C ASP A 175 5.02 -14.60 6.37
N GLN A 176 4.80 -14.47 7.67
CA GLN A 176 4.92 -15.60 8.59
C GLN A 176 3.81 -16.63 8.38
N ALA A 177 2.58 -16.18 8.18
CA ALA A 177 1.45 -17.06 7.91
C ALA A 177 1.62 -17.82 6.58
N ALA A 178 2.13 -17.15 5.53
CA ALA A 178 2.44 -17.79 4.26
C ALA A 178 3.49 -18.91 4.41
N ARG A 179 4.58 -18.66 5.17
CA ARG A 179 5.57 -19.69 5.46
C ARG A 179 4.99 -20.86 6.26
N ALA A 180 4.14 -20.57 7.25
CA ALA A 180 3.47 -21.63 8.02
C ALA A 180 2.52 -22.45 7.12
N ALA A 181 1.73 -21.80 6.27
CA ALA A 181 0.83 -22.46 5.33
C ALA A 181 1.60 -23.37 4.35
N ALA A 182 2.76 -22.93 3.85
CA ALA A 182 3.60 -23.72 2.97
C ALA A 182 4.14 -25.00 3.63
N SER A 183 4.18 -25.05 4.96
CA SER A 183 4.59 -26.25 5.73
C SER A 183 3.43 -27.20 6.05
N LEU A 184 2.16 -26.80 5.79
CA LEU A 184 1.01 -27.66 6.00
C LEU A 184 0.88 -28.65 4.84
N ALA A 185 1.17 -29.93 5.12
CA ALA A 185 0.84 -30.99 4.18
C ALA A 185 -0.66 -31.32 4.34
N PHE A 186 -1.46 -30.99 3.35
CA PHE A 186 -2.82 -31.50 3.25
C PHE A 186 -2.74 -32.91 2.64
N SER A 187 -2.83 -33.94 3.49
CA SER A 187 -2.95 -35.34 3.09
C SER A 187 -4.39 -35.71 2.75
#